data_b337bbd4d118bc285ba2b7426a5165b8
#
_entry.id   b337bbd4d118bc285ba2b7426a5165b8
#
_cell.length_a   1.000
_cell.length_b   1.000
_cell.length_c   1.000
_cell.angle_alpha   90.00
_cell.angle_beta   90.00
_cell.angle_gamma   90.00
#
_symmetry.space_group_name_H-M   'P 1'
#
loop_
_entity.id
_entity.type
_entity.pdbx_description
1 polymer ?
#
loop_
_entity_poly.entity_id
_entity_poly.type
_entity_poly.pdbx_seq_one_letter_code
_entity_poly.pdbx_strand_id
1 'polypeptide(L)'
;VSRYDIDAIHMDDYFYPYPVAGMPFPDDKSFQKYGLNKGYKVSQRAEWRRENVNKLIREIKRTILLSKPWVRFGISPFGIYRNKKSTPDGSGSNTNGLQNYDDLYADVARWVKEGWIDYNIPQIYWEIGHPAADYITLIQWWNKNATREGTHLYIGQNVARTMKADQLTRKMLYERSLSKVKGNCFWPANEI
;
A
#
# COMPACT_ATOMS: atom_id res chain seq x y z
N VAL A 1 -5.30 17.14 -12.92
CA VAL A 1 -4.37 16.76 -13.99
C VAL A 1 -4.41 17.80 -15.13
N SER A 2 -5.57 18.05 -15.74
CA SER A 2 -5.69 18.89 -16.95
C SER A 2 -5.25 20.34 -16.76
N ARG A 3 -5.41 20.93 -15.57
CA ARG A 3 -5.18 22.37 -15.30
C ARG A 3 -3.74 22.72 -14.90
N TYR A 4 -2.93 21.76 -14.49
CA TYR A 4 -1.59 22.00 -13.94
C TYR A 4 -0.55 21.16 -14.67
N ASP A 5 0.64 21.71 -14.82
CA ASP A 5 1.80 20.98 -15.30
C ASP A 5 2.40 20.20 -14.11
N ILE A 6 2.06 18.93 -14.03
CA ILE A 6 2.46 18.03 -12.94
C ILE A 6 3.03 16.74 -13.51
N ASP A 7 3.97 16.14 -12.77
CA ASP A 7 4.63 14.89 -13.13
C ASP A 7 3.90 13.66 -12.59
N ALA A 8 3.21 13.80 -11.46
CA ALA A 8 2.54 12.69 -10.81
C ALA A 8 1.31 13.09 -10.01
N ILE A 9 0.43 12.11 -9.81
CA ILE A 9 -0.63 12.10 -8.79
C ILE A 9 -0.23 11.06 -7.75
N HIS A 10 -0.32 11.41 -6.48
CA HIS A 10 -0.01 10.55 -5.37
C HIS A 10 -1.20 10.44 -4.40
N MET A 11 -1.47 9.22 -3.92
CA MET A 11 -2.46 8.95 -2.89
C MET A 11 -1.82 8.28 -1.68
N ASP A 12 -2.31 8.62 -0.50
CA ASP A 12 -1.96 8.00 0.76
C ASP A 12 -2.74 6.69 0.98
N ASP A 13 -2.69 6.11 2.19
CA ASP A 13 -3.22 4.78 2.54
C ASP A 13 -4.71 4.76 2.98
N TYR A 14 -5.41 5.86 2.90
CA TYR A 14 -6.80 6.02 3.36
C TYR A 14 -7.84 5.49 2.35
N PHE A 15 -7.88 4.17 2.11
CA PHE A 15 -8.87 3.53 1.23
C PHE A 15 -10.18 3.24 1.96
N TYR A 16 -10.13 2.45 3.02
CA TYR A 16 -11.13 2.39 4.07
C TYR A 16 -10.52 2.95 5.36
N PRO A 17 -11.33 3.50 6.27
CA PRO A 17 -10.81 4.01 7.54
C PRO A 17 -10.18 2.88 8.35
N TYR A 18 -9.21 3.22 9.18
CA TYR A 18 -8.61 2.27 10.11
C TYR A 18 -9.70 1.68 11.01
N PRO A 19 -9.71 0.35 11.20
CA PRO A 19 -10.72 -0.30 12.00
C PRO A 19 -10.66 0.17 13.46
N VAL A 20 -11.84 0.47 14.01
CA VAL A 20 -12.01 0.81 15.42
C VAL A 20 -12.67 -0.38 16.11
N ALA A 21 -12.08 -0.83 17.21
CA ALA A 21 -12.59 -1.98 17.95
C ALA A 21 -14.06 -1.75 18.37
N GLY A 22 -14.93 -2.72 18.09
CA GLY A 22 -16.37 -2.64 18.40
C GLY A 22 -17.19 -1.73 17.46
N MET A 23 -16.57 -1.07 16.49
CA MET A 23 -17.26 -0.17 15.55
C MET A 23 -17.06 -0.65 14.10
N PRO A 24 -17.92 -1.52 13.58
CA PRO A 24 -17.84 -1.93 12.17
C PRO A 24 -18.12 -0.75 11.25
N PHE A 25 -17.45 -0.73 10.09
CA PHE A 25 -17.68 0.31 9.10
C PHE A 25 -19.14 0.26 8.61
N PRO A 26 -19.90 1.41 8.66
CA PRO A 26 -21.34 1.43 8.49
C PRO A 26 -21.78 1.42 7.01
N ASP A 27 -21.44 0.38 6.26
CA ASP A 27 -21.78 0.25 4.83
C ASP A 27 -22.91 -0.76 4.54
N ASP A 28 -23.72 -1.14 5.52
CA ASP A 28 -24.79 -2.14 5.35
C ASP A 28 -25.75 -1.80 4.23
N LYS A 29 -26.25 -0.57 4.19
CA LYS A 29 -27.17 -0.09 3.15
C LYS A 29 -26.52 -0.12 1.76
N SER A 30 -25.25 0.29 1.68
CA SER A 30 -24.48 0.28 0.44
C SER A 30 -24.20 -1.14 -0.03
N PHE A 31 -23.83 -2.03 0.89
CA PHE A 31 -23.60 -3.43 0.57
C PHE A 31 -24.89 -4.14 0.13
N GLN A 32 -26.02 -3.90 0.81
CA GLN A 32 -27.31 -4.39 0.37
C GLN A 32 -27.64 -3.96 -1.05
N LYS A 33 -27.52 -2.66 -1.33
CA LYS A 33 -27.88 -2.08 -2.64
C LYS A 33 -26.92 -2.48 -3.76
N TYR A 34 -25.61 -2.46 -3.51
CA TYR A 34 -24.58 -2.57 -4.54
C TYR A 34 -23.73 -3.86 -4.47
N GLY A 35 -23.83 -4.61 -3.37
CA GLY A 35 -23.17 -5.90 -3.20
C GLY A 35 -24.14 -7.06 -3.42
N LEU A 36 -25.13 -7.23 -2.55
CA LEU A 36 -26.07 -8.34 -2.65
C LEU A 36 -26.83 -8.35 -3.98
N ASN A 37 -27.29 -7.21 -4.46
CA ASN A 37 -27.99 -7.09 -5.75
C ASN A 37 -27.08 -7.39 -6.96
N LYS A 38 -25.76 -7.45 -6.78
CA LYS A 38 -24.79 -7.87 -7.81
C LYS A 38 -24.30 -9.31 -7.61
N GLY A 39 -24.94 -10.07 -6.70
CA GLY A 39 -24.66 -11.48 -6.51
C GLY A 39 -23.59 -11.79 -5.45
N TYR A 40 -23.04 -10.82 -4.76
CA TYR A 40 -22.16 -11.10 -3.61
C TYR A 40 -22.94 -11.70 -2.46
N LYS A 41 -22.37 -12.68 -1.77
CA LYS A 41 -22.89 -13.22 -0.53
C LYS A 41 -22.50 -12.36 0.67
N VAL A 42 -23.19 -12.46 1.79
CA VAL A 42 -22.85 -11.74 3.04
C VAL A 42 -21.40 -12.01 3.47
N SER A 43 -20.93 -13.27 3.33
CA SER A 43 -19.56 -13.67 3.61
C SER A 43 -18.51 -13.08 2.68
N GLN A 44 -18.92 -12.52 1.55
CA GLN A 44 -18.04 -11.89 0.56
C GLN A 44 -17.99 -10.36 0.67
N ARG A 45 -18.48 -9.78 1.79
CA ARG A 45 -18.44 -8.32 1.98
C ARG A 45 -17.01 -7.74 1.86
N ALA A 46 -16.02 -8.40 2.43
CA ALA A 46 -14.62 -7.98 2.34
C ALA A 46 -14.11 -7.97 0.89
N GLU A 47 -14.49 -8.98 0.10
CA GLU A 47 -14.17 -9.03 -1.34
C GLU A 47 -14.85 -7.90 -2.11
N TRP A 48 -16.12 -7.63 -1.84
CA TRP A 48 -16.84 -6.51 -2.44
C TRP A 48 -16.19 -5.16 -2.11
N ARG A 49 -15.76 -4.95 -0.86
CA ARG A 49 -15.01 -3.74 -0.47
C ARG A 49 -13.72 -3.60 -1.26
N ARG A 50 -12.91 -4.66 -1.36
CA ARG A 50 -11.68 -4.66 -2.16
C ARG A 50 -11.93 -4.38 -3.63
N GLU A 51 -12.98 -4.98 -4.22
CA GLU A 51 -13.26 -4.73 -5.63
C GLU A 51 -13.74 -3.29 -5.89
N ASN A 52 -14.43 -2.64 -4.94
CA ASN A 52 -14.75 -1.22 -5.04
C ASN A 52 -13.48 -0.35 -5.05
N VAL A 53 -12.51 -0.64 -4.17
CA VAL A 53 -11.22 0.07 -4.17
C VAL A 53 -10.45 -0.23 -5.44
N ASN A 54 -10.37 -1.48 -5.87
CA ASN A 54 -9.73 -1.88 -7.12
C ASN A 54 -10.30 -1.12 -8.33
N LYS A 55 -11.63 -1.00 -8.39
CA LYS A 55 -12.30 -0.24 -9.43
C LYS A 55 -11.90 1.24 -9.40
N LEU A 56 -11.89 1.86 -8.22
CA LEU A 56 -11.46 3.25 -8.04
C LEU A 56 -10.03 3.46 -8.57
N ILE A 57 -9.08 2.61 -8.18
CA ILE A 57 -7.68 2.71 -8.61
C ILE A 57 -7.54 2.60 -10.14
N ARG A 58 -8.23 1.63 -10.75
CA ARG A 58 -8.24 1.48 -12.21
C ARG A 58 -8.83 2.70 -12.93
N GLU A 59 -9.93 3.24 -12.42
CA GLU A 59 -10.58 4.41 -13.01
C GLU A 59 -9.73 5.67 -12.89
N ILE A 60 -9.05 5.88 -11.75
CA ILE A 60 -8.10 6.99 -11.58
C ILE A 60 -6.97 6.86 -12.61
N LYS A 61 -6.33 5.68 -12.70
CA LYS A 61 -5.26 5.45 -13.68
C LYS A 61 -5.73 5.71 -15.10
N ARG A 62 -6.89 5.18 -15.47
CA ARG A 62 -7.48 5.41 -16.80
C ARG A 62 -7.73 6.88 -17.08
N THR A 63 -8.28 7.61 -16.12
CA THR A 63 -8.57 9.05 -16.24
C THR A 63 -7.30 9.87 -16.43
N ILE A 64 -6.25 9.55 -15.70
CA ILE A 64 -4.93 10.18 -15.85
C ILE A 64 -4.39 9.93 -17.27
N LEU A 65 -4.39 8.68 -17.72
CA LEU A 65 -3.89 8.30 -19.05
C LEU A 65 -4.65 8.99 -20.19
N LEU A 66 -5.95 9.17 -20.06
CA LEU A 66 -6.77 9.87 -21.05
C LEU A 66 -6.54 11.38 -21.06
N SER A 67 -6.11 11.95 -19.92
CA SER A 67 -5.88 13.40 -19.80
C SER A 67 -4.44 13.78 -20.15
N LYS A 68 -3.46 13.11 -19.52
CA LYS A 68 -2.01 13.33 -19.69
C LYS A 68 -1.28 12.01 -19.50
N PRO A 69 -0.99 11.26 -20.57
CA PRO A 69 -0.45 9.89 -20.47
C PRO A 69 0.94 9.79 -19.86
N TRP A 70 1.67 10.89 -19.77
CA TRP A 70 2.99 10.95 -19.12
C TRP A 70 2.93 11.14 -17.60
N VAL A 71 1.77 11.58 -17.05
CA VAL A 71 1.61 11.78 -15.60
C VAL A 71 1.57 10.43 -14.90
N ARG A 72 2.46 10.26 -13.92
CA ARG A 72 2.56 9.05 -13.13
C ARG A 72 1.49 8.99 -12.04
N PHE A 73 1.07 7.77 -11.69
CA PHE A 73 0.15 7.54 -10.58
C PHE A 73 0.79 6.61 -9.56
N GLY A 74 0.90 7.06 -8.32
CA GLY A 74 1.51 6.29 -7.24
C GLY A 74 0.73 6.32 -5.95
N ILE A 75 1.07 5.39 -5.06
CA ILE A 75 0.40 5.19 -3.77
C ILE A 75 1.43 4.94 -2.68
N SER A 76 1.22 5.53 -1.49
CA SER A 76 1.89 5.17 -0.24
C SER A 76 0.98 4.32 0.63
N PRO A 77 0.89 3.01 0.42
CA PRO A 77 0.05 2.14 1.22
C PRO A 77 0.67 1.91 2.61
N PHE A 78 -0.14 1.43 3.56
CA PHE A 78 0.35 0.96 4.85
C PHE A 78 1.48 -0.08 4.67
N GLY A 79 2.44 -0.14 5.60
CA GLY A 79 3.68 -0.92 5.42
C GLY A 79 3.49 -2.43 5.37
N ILE A 80 2.43 -2.98 5.99
CA ILE A 80 2.11 -4.41 5.98
C ILE A 80 1.02 -4.70 4.95
N TYR A 81 1.33 -5.50 3.92
CA TYR A 81 0.30 -5.96 2.98
C TYR A 81 -0.63 -6.99 3.63
N ARG A 82 -0.07 -8.11 4.09
CA ARG A 82 -0.75 -9.15 4.88
C ARG A 82 0.25 -9.81 5.83
N ASN A 83 -0.22 -10.15 7.03
CA ASN A 83 0.56 -10.97 7.95
C ASN A 83 0.60 -12.42 7.44
N LYS A 84 1.71 -13.13 7.67
CA LYS A 84 1.88 -14.53 7.29
C LYS A 84 0.75 -15.42 7.83
N LYS A 85 0.32 -15.18 9.07
CA LYS A 85 -0.79 -15.93 9.71
C LYS A 85 -2.15 -15.68 9.07
N SER A 86 -2.33 -14.58 8.33
CA SER A 86 -3.58 -14.23 7.64
C SER A 86 -3.67 -14.80 6.23
N THR A 87 -2.59 -15.40 5.72
CA THR A 87 -2.53 -15.98 4.38
C THR A 87 -2.58 -17.50 4.45
N PRO A 88 -3.50 -18.17 3.72
CA PRO A 88 -3.60 -19.63 3.76
C PRO A 88 -2.32 -20.35 3.31
N ASP A 89 -1.58 -19.75 2.37
CA ASP A 89 -0.34 -20.26 1.79
C ASP A 89 0.94 -19.74 2.49
N GLY A 90 0.77 -18.91 3.54
CA GLY A 90 1.89 -18.31 4.26
C GLY A 90 2.69 -17.27 3.47
N SER A 91 2.15 -16.74 2.37
CA SER A 91 2.84 -15.78 1.49
C SER A 91 2.96 -14.36 2.08
N GLY A 92 2.25 -14.06 3.15
CA GLY A 92 2.36 -12.79 3.88
C GLY A 92 3.71 -12.58 4.56
N SER A 93 3.98 -11.37 5.02
CA SER A 93 5.18 -11.06 5.81
C SER A 93 5.09 -11.62 7.23
N ASN A 94 6.24 -11.96 7.82
CA ASN A 94 6.28 -12.41 9.21
C ASN A 94 6.12 -11.22 10.18
N THR A 95 4.90 -10.71 10.22
CA THR A 95 4.50 -9.50 10.96
C THR A 95 3.22 -9.75 11.74
N ASN A 96 2.89 -8.83 12.65
CA ASN A 96 1.67 -8.84 13.44
C ASN A 96 1.15 -7.40 13.62
N GLY A 97 0.32 -6.93 12.68
CA GLY A 97 -0.23 -5.57 12.71
C GLY A 97 -1.37 -5.40 11.72
N LEU A 98 -1.83 -4.15 11.60
CA LEU A 98 -2.83 -3.75 10.62
C LEU A 98 -2.36 -4.12 9.20
N GLN A 99 -3.29 -4.50 8.33
CA GLN A 99 -3.00 -5.03 7.00
C GLN A 99 -3.72 -4.25 5.91
N ASN A 100 -3.05 -3.99 4.80
CA ASN A 100 -3.70 -3.39 3.64
C ASN A 100 -4.88 -4.22 3.14
N TYR A 101 -4.65 -5.50 2.88
CA TYR A 101 -5.60 -6.37 2.20
C TYR A 101 -6.82 -6.71 3.05
N ASP A 102 -6.61 -7.08 4.32
CA ASP A 102 -7.69 -7.59 5.19
C ASP A 102 -8.41 -6.47 5.95
N ASP A 103 -7.69 -5.42 6.37
CA ASP A 103 -8.22 -4.38 7.25
C ASP A 103 -8.60 -3.10 6.48
N LEU A 104 -7.81 -2.70 5.48
CA LEU A 104 -8.03 -1.51 4.67
C LEU A 104 -8.63 -1.81 3.29
N TYR A 105 -8.85 -3.08 2.97
CA TYR A 105 -9.41 -3.55 1.69
C TYR A 105 -8.64 -3.06 0.47
N ALA A 106 -7.33 -2.88 0.61
CA ALA A 106 -6.41 -2.39 -0.40
C ALA A 106 -5.54 -3.53 -0.96
N ASP A 107 -5.83 -3.95 -2.18
CA ASP A 107 -5.12 -5.04 -2.86
C ASP A 107 -3.92 -4.52 -3.65
N VAL A 108 -2.98 -3.91 -2.93
CA VAL A 108 -1.79 -3.23 -3.50
C VAL A 108 -0.95 -4.18 -4.36
N ALA A 109 -0.79 -5.43 -3.95
CA ALA A 109 -0.03 -6.41 -4.72
C ALA A 109 -0.64 -6.64 -6.11
N ARG A 110 -1.98 -6.66 -6.19
CA ARG A 110 -2.69 -6.72 -7.47
C ARG A 110 -2.48 -5.46 -8.29
N TRP A 111 -2.54 -4.27 -7.68
CA TRP A 111 -2.35 -3.01 -8.40
C TRP A 111 -0.97 -2.90 -9.03
N VAL A 112 0.06 -3.39 -8.31
CA VAL A 112 1.43 -3.52 -8.84
C VAL A 112 1.46 -4.51 -10.01
N LYS A 113 0.96 -5.71 -9.81
CA LYS A 113 0.96 -6.79 -10.81
C LYS A 113 0.26 -6.38 -12.11
N GLU A 114 -0.91 -5.77 -11.99
CA GLU A 114 -1.73 -5.35 -13.15
C GLU A 114 -1.27 -4.02 -13.77
N GLY A 115 -0.32 -3.31 -13.14
CA GLY A 115 0.17 -2.02 -13.61
C GLY A 115 -0.85 -0.89 -13.51
N TRP A 116 -1.71 -0.95 -12.49
CA TRP A 116 -2.68 0.12 -12.24
C TRP A 116 -2.05 1.32 -11.54
N ILE A 117 -0.83 1.16 -11.03
CA ILE A 117 0.00 2.22 -10.47
C ILE A 117 1.39 2.18 -11.11
N ASP A 118 2.04 3.33 -11.21
CA ASP A 118 3.39 3.47 -11.78
C ASP A 118 4.48 3.39 -10.70
N TYR A 119 4.14 3.68 -9.45
CA TYR A 119 5.05 3.52 -8.32
C TYR A 119 4.30 3.23 -7.03
N ASN A 120 4.97 2.50 -6.15
CA ASN A 120 4.48 2.05 -4.85
C ASN A 120 5.48 2.46 -3.77
N ILE A 121 4.99 3.12 -2.70
CA ILE A 121 5.80 3.62 -1.59
C ILE A 121 5.25 3.08 -0.25
N PRO A 122 5.40 1.79 0.06
CA PRO A 122 4.91 1.26 1.33
C PRO A 122 5.55 2.00 2.52
N GLN A 123 4.73 2.37 3.49
CA GLN A 123 5.11 3.14 4.67
C GLN A 123 5.76 2.22 5.72
N ILE A 124 7.06 1.92 5.55
CA ILE A 124 7.80 1.04 6.46
C ILE A 124 8.45 1.89 7.57
N TYR A 125 7.61 2.42 8.47
CA TYR A 125 7.99 3.41 9.49
C TYR A 125 8.59 2.81 10.77
N TRP A 126 8.76 1.49 10.85
CA TRP A 126 9.32 0.81 12.02
C TRP A 126 10.84 0.71 11.96
N GLU A 127 11.43 0.40 13.11
CA GLU A 127 12.86 0.19 13.26
C GLU A 127 13.26 -1.22 12.80
N ILE A 128 14.53 -1.40 12.49
CA ILE A 128 15.14 -2.72 12.35
C ILE A 128 15.08 -3.40 13.72
N GLY A 129 14.55 -4.62 13.76
CA GLY A 129 14.33 -5.39 14.97
C GLY A 129 13.01 -5.11 15.68
N HIS A 130 12.08 -4.34 15.09
CA HIS A 130 10.77 -4.12 15.69
C HIS A 130 9.98 -5.44 15.81
N PRO A 131 9.47 -5.83 17.00
CA PRO A 131 8.97 -7.18 17.26
C PRO A 131 7.74 -7.56 16.43
N ALA A 132 6.89 -6.60 16.08
CA ALA A 132 5.66 -6.86 15.32
C ALA A 132 5.76 -6.53 13.83
N ALA A 133 6.72 -5.71 13.42
CA ALA A 133 6.82 -5.21 12.05
C ALA A 133 8.28 -4.82 11.73
N ASP A 134 9.19 -5.80 11.80
CA ASP A 134 10.60 -5.56 11.54
C ASP A 134 10.83 -5.01 10.13
N TYR A 135 11.62 -3.94 10.06
CA TYR A 135 11.94 -3.22 8.83
C TYR A 135 12.52 -4.15 7.75
N ILE A 136 13.49 -5.00 8.12
CA ILE A 136 14.16 -5.91 7.18
C ILE A 136 13.17 -6.91 6.60
N THR A 137 12.33 -7.49 7.46
CA THR A 137 11.27 -8.43 7.05
C THR A 137 10.32 -7.79 6.04
N LEU A 138 9.89 -6.56 6.29
CA LEU A 138 8.96 -5.86 5.41
C LEU A 138 9.58 -5.48 4.07
N ILE A 139 10.78 -4.91 4.06
CA ILE A 139 11.42 -4.48 2.82
C ILE A 139 11.78 -5.70 1.93
N GLN A 140 12.17 -6.84 2.52
CA GLN A 140 12.37 -8.09 1.78
C GLN A 140 11.07 -8.57 1.14
N TRP A 141 9.96 -8.49 1.89
CA TRP A 141 8.65 -8.88 1.37
C TRP A 141 8.24 -8.00 0.18
N TRP A 142 8.34 -6.69 0.32
CA TRP A 142 8.01 -5.76 -0.76
C TRP A 142 8.93 -5.90 -1.96
N ASN A 143 10.24 -6.06 -1.76
CA ASN A 143 11.19 -6.32 -2.83
C ASN A 143 10.85 -7.60 -3.60
N LYS A 144 10.53 -8.69 -2.91
CA LYS A 144 10.10 -9.96 -3.54
C LYS A 144 8.83 -9.76 -4.37
N ASN A 145 7.88 -8.98 -3.88
CA ASN A 145 6.55 -8.79 -4.48
C ASN A 145 6.45 -7.61 -5.46
N ALA A 146 7.51 -6.87 -5.71
CA ALA A 146 7.62 -5.91 -6.81
C ALA A 146 7.80 -6.68 -8.14
N THR A 147 6.70 -7.27 -8.63
CA THR A 147 6.73 -8.26 -9.73
C THR A 147 6.67 -7.64 -11.13
N ARG A 148 6.30 -6.35 -11.23
CA ARG A 148 6.15 -5.66 -12.50
C ARG A 148 7.28 -4.64 -12.71
N GLU A 149 8.02 -4.77 -13.78
CA GLU A 149 9.16 -3.90 -14.11
C GLU A 149 8.76 -2.42 -14.28
N GLY A 150 7.59 -2.15 -14.85
CA GLY A 150 7.07 -0.79 -15.05
C GLY A 150 6.47 -0.12 -13.80
N THR A 151 6.43 -0.80 -12.64
CA THR A 151 5.96 -0.25 -11.36
C THR A 151 7.13 -0.14 -10.40
N HIS A 152 7.58 1.07 -10.12
CA HIS A 152 8.74 1.30 -9.27
C HIS A 152 8.41 1.13 -7.79
N LEU A 153 9.30 0.49 -7.04
CA LEU A 153 9.23 0.38 -5.59
C LEU A 153 10.16 1.41 -4.93
N TYR A 154 9.58 2.29 -4.14
CA TYR A 154 10.30 3.18 -3.22
C TYR A 154 9.93 2.80 -1.78
N ILE A 155 10.74 3.16 -0.81
CA ILE A 155 10.47 2.86 0.59
C ILE A 155 10.07 4.13 1.33
N GLY A 156 8.88 4.13 1.93
CA GLY A 156 8.43 5.20 2.81
C GLY A 156 9.11 5.07 4.17
N GLN A 157 9.80 6.12 4.60
CA GLN A 157 10.51 6.18 5.87
C GLN A 157 10.01 7.31 6.76
N ASN A 158 9.83 7.03 8.04
CA ASN A 158 9.64 8.08 9.03
C ASN A 158 11.00 8.59 9.50
N VAL A 159 11.31 9.85 9.19
CA VAL A 159 12.63 10.46 9.46
C VAL A 159 12.90 10.50 10.97
N ALA A 160 12.00 11.08 11.76
CA ALA A 160 12.17 11.22 13.19
C ALA A 160 12.43 9.88 13.90
N ARG A 161 11.63 8.87 13.59
CA ARG A 161 11.82 7.50 14.14
C ARG A 161 13.16 6.91 13.73
N THR A 162 13.52 7.04 12.45
CA THR A 162 14.74 6.47 11.90
C THR A 162 15.98 7.14 12.51
N MET A 163 15.97 8.47 12.66
CA MET A 163 17.04 9.24 13.27
C MET A 163 17.16 8.96 14.79
N LYS A 164 16.02 8.93 15.49
CA LYS A 164 15.99 8.59 16.92
C LYS A 164 16.57 7.20 17.22
N ALA A 165 16.36 6.24 16.34
CA ALA A 165 16.89 4.89 16.46
C ALA A 165 18.35 4.74 15.96
N ASP A 166 18.94 5.82 15.44
CA ASP A 166 20.27 5.81 14.79
C ASP A 166 20.42 4.70 13.72
N GLN A 167 19.38 4.52 12.90
CA GLN A 167 19.34 3.42 11.95
C GLN A 167 19.34 3.85 10.48
N LEU A 168 19.42 5.16 10.19
CA LEU A 168 19.30 5.65 8.80
C LEU A 168 20.36 5.02 7.89
N THR A 169 21.62 5.11 8.26
CA THR A 169 22.73 4.55 7.46
C THR A 169 22.54 3.05 7.22
N ARG A 170 22.18 2.31 8.27
CA ARG A 170 21.97 0.85 8.17
C ARG A 170 20.81 0.50 7.24
N LYS A 171 19.69 1.21 7.32
CA LYS A 171 18.55 1.05 6.43
C LYS A 171 18.94 1.32 4.98
N MET A 172 19.57 2.47 4.71
CA MET A 172 20.01 2.87 3.37
C MET A 172 21.00 1.88 2.74
N LEU A 173 21.95 1.37 3.51
CA LEU A 173 22.90 0.35 3.03
C LEU A 173 22.19 -0.96 2.68
N TYR A 174 21.23 -1.38 3.52
CA TYR A 174 20.48 -2.59 3.24
C TYR A 174 19.61 -2.45 1.98
N GLU A 175 18.94 -1.33 1.79
CA GLU A 175 18.12 -1.06 0.61
C GLU A 175 18.93 -1.12 -0.69
N ARG A 176 20.16 -0.59 -0.69
CA ARG A 176 21.07 -0.65 -1.86
C ARG A 176 21.43 -2.07 -2.28
N SER A 177 21.30 -3.05 -1.38
CA SER A 177 21.50 -4.47 -1.72
C SER A 177 20.29 -5.10 -2.43
N LEU A 178 19.14 -4.40 -2.49
CA LEU A 178 17.89 -4.93 -3.03
C LEU A 178 17.67 -4.41 -4.46
N SER A 179 17.60 -5.31 -5.42
CA SER A 179 17.58 -4.99 -6.86
C SER A 179 16.36 -4.19 -7.33
N LYS A 180 15.22 -4.30 -6.63
CA LYS A 180 13.96 -3.69 -7.06
C LYS A 180 13.63 -2.40 -6.31
N VAL A 181 14.30 -2.10 -5.21
CA VAL A 181 14.16 -0.82 -4.50
C VAL A 181 14.86 0.27 -5.30
N LYS A 182 14.13 1.34 -5.63
CA LYS A 182 14.63 2.44 -6.47
C LYS A 182 15.01 3.70 -5.68
N GLY A 183 14.67 3.75 -4.38
CA GLY A 183 14.98 4.86 -3.50
C GLY A 183 14.02 4.98 -2.34
N ASN A 184 14.05 6.12 -1.68
CA ASN A 184 13.28 6.42 -0.49
C ASN A 184 12.36 7.62 -0.66
N CYS A 185 11.27 7.62 0.12
CA CYS A 185 10.43 8.77 0.37
C CYS A 185 10.40 9.04 1.87
N PHE A 186 10.93 10.20 2.28
CA PHE A 186 11.00 10.57 3.68
C PHE A 186 9.77 11.37 4.11
N TRP A 187 9.26 11.07 5.31
CA TRP A 187 8.10 11.72 5.91
C TRP A 187 8.32 11.93 7.41
N PRO A 188 7.83 13.02 8.01
CA PRO A 188 7.31 14.22 7.35
C PRO A 188 8.43 15.20 6.94
N ALA A 189 8.14 16.03 5.95
CA ALA A 189 9.14 16.95 5.38
C ALA A 189 9.62 18.04 6.35
N ASN A 190 8.81 18.40 7.34
CA ASN A 190 9.17 19.39 8.36
C ASN A 190 10.16 18.88 9.42
N GLU A 191 10.58 17.62 9.34
CA GLU A 191 11.55 16.99 10.24
C GLU A 191 12.88 16.64 9.53
N ILE A 192 13.05 17.12 8.27
CA ILE A 192 14.27 16.92 7.48
C ILE A 192 15.21 18.17 7.60
#